data_505fb896b5309a809bf736a0a5e93808
#
_entry.id   505fb896b5309a809bf736a0a5e93808
#
_cell.length_a   1.000
_cell.length_b   1.000
_cell.length_c   1.000
_cell.angle_alpha   90.00
_cell.angle_beta   90.00
_cell.angle_gamma   90.00
#
_symmetry.space_group_name_H-M   'P 1'
#
loop_
_entity.id
_entity.type
_entity.pdbx_description
1 polymer ?
#
loop_
_entity_poly.entity_id
_entity_poly.type
_entity_poly.pdbx_seq_one_letter_code
_entity_poly.pdbx_strand_id
1 'polypeptide(L)'
;MNRHTLLFTALSVLLAAGLIGCGSRGANDDHGDGHAHDEAEASHDAEGEESHGHGHDDHAEEESEKGPNGGRLHVQGDLSVELKIEESGQPPRYAAWVTRDGEPVDPSEATVEVKLERLGGQVDTHRLTSVDGRLQGDGVVGEPHSFVVTVNASVGNESATWAYDSFEGRTTISAKAAEEAGLRVAAVGLGVVAQTLTAPGRVIVPPDRLAEVGAPFAGVVRRVTANPGDRVAAGATLAVIESGASLSTYTLRSPIAGTVMSRSAEVGQRTGEASLFGIADLEGLAVELPLFGADALRVTPGAKVQLRRLIDGHEVDARIERLLPAADALSQSLTARASVPNDDGRWRPGMAVEARIVVDEAQVPIRLPTSALQRFRDWQVAFIRVGDTYEIRPLELGRSDGTWMEVREGLNAGDEVVVEQSFLVKADIEKSGASHDH
;
A
#
# COMPACT_ATOMS: atom_id res chain seq x y z
N MET A 1 50.54 -12.06 16.67
CA MET A 1 51.64 -11.08 16.55
C MET A 1 51.41 -10.31 15.27
N ASN A 2 51.51 -9.02 15.39
CA ASN A 2 51.43 -7.89 14.43
C ASN A 2 50.05 -7.25 14.21
N ARG A 3 49.98 -6.15 14.93
CA ARG A 3 49.11 -4.99 14.80
C ARG A 3 49.48 -4.15 13.57
N HIS A 4 48.52 -3.66 12.80
CA HIS A 4 48.67 -2.36 12.13
C HIS A 4 47.40 -1.56 12.24
N THR A 5 47.55 -0.50 12.97
CA THR A 5 46.68 0.68 13.18
C THR A 5 46.91 1.61 11.97
N LEU A 6 45.86 2.13 11.34
CA LEU A 6 45.96 3.31 10.46
C LEU A 6 44.76 4.23 10.58
N LEU A 7 45.10 5.39 10.96
CA LEU A 7 44.55 6.71 11.15
C LEU A 7 43.36 7.10 10.25
N PHE A 8 42.40 7.71 10.92
CA PHE A 8 41.40 8.65 10.40
C PHE A 8 42.01 10.00 10.06
N THR A 9 41.70 10.55 8.88
CA THR A 9 41.78 11.99 8.60
C THR A 9 40.40 12.52 8.18
N ALA A 10 39.86 13.37 9.02
CA ALA A 10 38.66 14.15 8.76
C ALA A 10 39.01 15.34 7.84
N LEU A 11 38.20 15.61 6.83
CA LEU A 11 38.26 16.84 6.04
C LEU A 11 36.91 17.55 6.14
N SER A 12 36.93 18.65 6.97
CA SER A 12 35.85 19.62 7.08
C SER A 12 35.96 20.64 5.95
N VAL A 13 34.88 20.85 5.20
CA VAL A 13 34.75 22.00 4.29
C VAL A 13 33.61 22.89 4.79
N LEU A 14 33.97 24.06 5.28
CA LEU A 14 33.09 25.23 5.52
C LEU A 14 32.73 25.84 4.16
N LEU A 15 31.46 26.19 3.94
CA LEU A 15 31.08 27.17 2.94
C LEU A 15 30.20 28.25 3.59
N ALA A 16 30.68 29.46 3.41
CA ALA A 16 30.17 30.70 3.99
C ALA A 16 28.97 31.24 3.21
N ALA A 17 28.16 31.97 3.95
CA ALA A 17 27.01 32.75 3.48
C ALA A 17 27.43 33.98 2.66
N GLY A 18 26.60 34.31 1.64
CA GLY A 18 26.64 35.60 0.94
C GLY A 18 25.24 36.17 0.81
N LEU A 19 24.93 37.17 1.62
CA LEU A 19 23.79 38.08 1.57
C LEU A 19 24.12 39.30 0.67
N ILE A 20 23.24 39.60 -0.30
CA ILE A 20 23.04 40.93 -0.90
C ILE A 20 21.61 40.88 -1.47
N GLY A 21 20.59 41.68 -1.17
CA GLY A 21 20.49 43.04 -0.71
C GLY A 21 20.02 43.99 -1.82
N CYS A 22 18.87 44.71 -1.58
CA CYS A 22 18.27 45.79 -2.36
C CYS A 22 17.24 45.37 -3.44
N GLY A 23 16.01 45.86 -3.49
CA GLY A 23 15.43 47.11 -2.97
C GLY A 23 14.52 47.75 -4.01
N SER A 24 13.36 48.18 -3.55
CA SER A 24 12.61 49.39 -3.94
C SER A 24 11.35 49.25 -4.83
N ARG A 25 10.22 49.66 -4.19
CA ARG A 25 9.21 50.66 -4.66
C ARG A 25 8.41 50.24 -5.89
N GLY A 26 7.14 50.35 -5.93
CA GLY A 26 6.09 51.09 -5.24
C GLY A 26 4.92 51.23 -6.18
N ALA A 27 3.78 51.36 -5.68
CA ALA A 27 2.67 52.23 -6.09
C ALA A 27 1.31 51.58 -5.85
N ASN A 28 0.55 52.28 -5.09
CA ASN A 28 -0.88 52.23 -4.83
C ASN A 28 -1.70 52.12 -6.12
N ASP A 29 -2.82 51.39 -6.03
CA ASP A 29 -4.09 51.98 -6.43
C ASP A 29 -5.26 51.36 -5.65
N ASP A 30 -5.97 52.24 -5.05
CA ASP A 30 -7.16 52.23 -4.24
C ASP A 30 -8.39 52.07 -5.16
N HIS A 31 -9.28 51.10 -4.89
CA HIS A 31 -10.69 51.21 -5.22
C HIS A 31 -11.52 50.43 -4.21
N GLY A 32 -12.09 51.20 -3.28
CA GLY A 32 -13.22 50.77 -2.50
C GLY A 32 -14.50 50.81 -3.35
N ASP A 33 -15.38 49.87 -3.07
CA ASP A 33 -16.82 50.09 -3.19
C ASP A 33 -17.55 49.18 -2.18
N GLY A 34 -18.17 49.85 -1.23
CA GLY A 34 -19.08 49.28 -0.27
C GLY A 34 -20.47 49.06 -0.86
N HIS A 35 -21.09 47.97 -0.55
CA HIS A 35 -22.53 47.84 -0.57
C HIS A 35 -23.02 47.24 0.76
N ALA A 36 -23.60 48.13 1.53
CA ALA A 36 -24.57 47.82 2.59
C ALA A 36 -25.91 47.47 1.93
N HIS A 37 -26.56 46.42 2.35
CA HIS A 37 -27.99 46.20 2.23
C HIS A 37 -28.57 45.65 3.53
N ASP A 38 -29.30 46.49 4.10
CA ASP A 38 -30.56 46.55 4.85
C ASP A 38 -31.20 45.21 5.29
N GLU A 39 -31.54 45.27 6.53
CA GLU A 39 -32.49 44.40 7.24
C GLU A 39 -33.91 44.50 6.64
N ALA A 40 -34.57 43.38 6.48
CA ALA A 40 -36.03 43.32 6.41
C ALA A 40 -36.53 42.12 7.20
N GLU A 41 -37.05 42.41 8.36
CA GLU A 41 -37.92 41.49 9.11
C GLU A 41 -39.23 41.22 8.32
N ALA A 42 -39.57 39.92 8.25
CA ALA A 42 -40.94 39.49 8.00
C ALA A 42 -41.27 38.24 8.81
N SER A 43 -42.05 38.46 9.84
CA SER A 43 -42.81 37.49 10.60
C SER A 43 -43.79 36.73 9.73
N HIS A 44 -43.86 35.40 9.84
CA HIS A 44 -45.11 34.63 9.62
C HIS A 44 -45.21 33.46 10.60
N ASP A 45 -46.43 33.42 11.15
CA ASP A 45 -46.95 32.54 12.20
C ASP A 45 -47.01 31.05 11.84
N ALA A 46 -46.91 30.29 12.88
CA ALA A 46 -47.39 28.95 13.29
C ALA A 46 -48.26 28.14 12.30
N GLU A 47 -47.95 26.86 12.15
CA GLU A 47 -48.76 25.71 12.65
C GLU A 47 -48.16 24.39 12.08
N GLY A 48 -48.09 23.34 12.89
CA GLY A 48 -47.96 21.96 12.45
C GLY A 48 -46.90 21.12 13.19
N GLU A 49 -47.22 20.73 14.42
CA GLU A 49 -46.57 19.63 15.13
C GLU A 49 -46.77 18.32 14.37
N GLU A 50 -45.65 17.65 13.96
CA GLU A 50 -45.61 16.19 13.96
C GLU A 50 -44.27 15.75 14.55
N SER A 51 -44.36 15.33 15.80
CA SER A 51 -43.32 14.68 16.58
C SER A 51 -43.03 13.29 16.01
N HIS A 52 -41.94 13.14 15.26
CA HIS A 52 -41.34 11.84 15.10
C HIS A 52 -40.23 11.67 16.16
N GLY A 53 -40.65 11.03 17.27
CA GLY A 53 -39.74 10.57 18.30
C GLY A 53 -38.79 9.50 17.74
N HIS A 54 -37.58 9.88 17.41
CA HIS A 54 -36.46 8.96 17.37
C HIS A 54 -35.98 8.81 18.81
N GLY A 55 -36.30 7.67 19.39
CA GLY A 55 -35.68 7.24 20.63
C GLY A 55 -34.19 7.02 20.36
N HIS A 56 -33.41 8.02 20.70
CA HIS A 56 -32.02 7.81 21.00
C HIS A 56 -32.03 7.32 22.46
N ASP A 57 -31.70 6.06 22.65
CA ASP A 57 -31.19 5.58 23.92
C ASP A 57 -29.82 6.28 24.09
N ASP A 58 -29.88 7.48 24.67
CA ASP A 58 -28.73 8.15 25.23
C ASP A 58 -28.23 7.30 26.41
N HIS A 59 -27.34 6.35 26.16
CA HIS A 59 -26.45 5.90 27.19
C HIS A 59 -25.47 7.06 27.46
N ALA A 60 -25.92 7.98 28.34
CA ALA A 60 -25.05 8.91 29.00
C ALA A 60 -23.96 8.07 29.69
N GLU A 61 -22.73 8.10 29.17
CA GLU A 61 -21.58 7.67 29.96
C GLU A 61 -21.56 8.59 31.19
N GLU A 62 -21.93 8.05 32.36
CA GLU A 62 -21.72 8.73 33.64
C GLU A 62 -20.21 9.00 33.69
N GLU A 63 -19.82 10.28 33.79
CA GLU A 63 -18.46 10.69 34.05
C GLU A 63 -17.96 9.89 35.26
N SER A 64 -17.12 8.91 35.02
CA SER A 64 -16.63 8.04 36.08
C SER A 64 -15.80 8.85 37.04
N GLU A 65 -16.16 8.85 38.31
CA GLU A 65 -15.35 9.48 39.37
C GLU A 65 -13.91 8.95 39.30
N LYS A 66 -12.95 9.88 39.25
CA LYS A 66 -11.52 9.53 39.27
C LYS A 66 -11.05 9.46 40.71
N GLY A 67 -10.36 8.38 41.04
CA GLY A 67 -9.70 8.24 42.32
C GLY A 67 -8.39 9.05 42.44
N PRO A 68 -7.78 9.09 43.61
CA PRO A 68 -6.58 9.87 43.88
C PRO A 68 -5.34 9.49 43.06
N ASN A 69 -5.31 8.25 42.50
CA ASN A 69 -4.23 7.78 41.65
C ASN A 69 -4.52 8.00 40.14
N GLY A 70 -5.64 8.67 39.82
CA GLY A 70 -6.08 8.99 38.47
C GLY A 70 -6.70 7.82 37.70
N GLY A 71 -7.10 6.75 38.42
CA GLY A 71 -7.86 5.62 37.92
C GLY A 71 -9.36 5.83 38.04
N ARG A 72 -10.15 4.92 37.44
CA ARG A 72 -11.60 4.88 37.58
C ARG A 72 -11.97 4.35 38.97
N LEU A 73 -12.77 5.11 39.73
CA LEU A 73 -13.21 4.74 41.06
C LEU A 73 -14.53 3.98 41.00
N HIS A 74 -14.57 2.83 41.65
CA HIS A 74 -15.75 1.97 41.80
C HIS A 74 -16.10 1.87 43.28
N VAL A 75 -17.34 2.18 43.67
CA VAL A 75 -17.82 2.20 45.04
C VAL A 75 -19.01 1.29 45.21
N GLN A 76 -19.01 0.41 46.22
CA GLN A 76 -20.19 -0.38 46.61
C GLN A 76 -20.18 -0.59 48.12
N GLY A 77 -21.10 0.09 48.82
CA GLY A 77 -21.12 0.10 50.28
C GLY A 77 -19.85 0.74 50.85
N ASP A 78 -19.19 0.04 51.75
CA ASP A 78 -17.99 0.52 52.41
C ASP A 78 -16.69 0.16 51.63
N LEU A 79 -16.83 -0.66 50.56
CA LEU A 79 -15.71 -1.08 49.73
C LEU A 79 -15.58 -0.21 48.46
N SER A 80 -14.40 0.30 48.19
CA SER A 80 -14.08 0.95 46.93
C SER A 80 -12.79 0.43 46.30
N VAL A 81 -12.78 0.44 44.96
CA VAL A 81 -11.64 0.02 44.13
C VAL A 81 -11.37 1.11 43.13
N GLU A 82 -10.19 1.66 43.14
CA GLU A 82 -9.66 2.48 42.06
C GLU A 82 -8.87 1.60 41.12
N LEU A 83 -9.26 1.54 39.83
CA LEU A 83 -8.65 0.71 38.80
C LEU A 83 -8.05 1.59 37.70
N LYS A 84 -6.82 1.28 37.28
CA LYS A 84 -6.09 2.02 36.25
C LYS A 84 -5.28 1.08 35.37
N ILE A 85 -5.21 1.35 34.06
CA ILE A 85 -4.19 0.77 33.16
C ILE A 85 -2.96 1.69 33.22
N GLU A 86 -1.83 1.14 33.64
CA GLU A 86 -0.54 1.85 33.66
C GLU A 86 0.26 1.51 32.40
N GLU A 87 0.61 2.55 31.60
CA GLU A 87 1.30 2.44 30.32
C GLU A 87 2.68 3.13 30.31
N SER A 88 3.07 3.81 31.43
CA SER A 88 4.25 4.67 31.46
C SER A 88 5.56 3.88 31.33
N GLY A 89 6.04 3.68 30.10
CA GLY A 89 7.34 3.07 29.80
C GLY A 89 7.43 1.55 30.01
N GLN A 90 6.31 0.90 30.25
CA GLN A 90 6.17 -0.56 30.38
C GLN A 90 4.94 -1.05 29.59
N PRO A 91 4.85 -2.34 29.24
CA PRO A 91 3.65 -2.89 28.66
C PRO A 91 2.43 -2.62 29.55
N PRO A 92 1.25 -2.28 28.97
CA PRO A 92 0.04 -1.91 29.70
C PRO A 92 -0.36 -3.00 30.71
N ARG A 93 -0.56 -2.61 31.98
CA ARG A 93 -1.02 -3.52 33.04
C ARG A 93 -2.01 -2.84 33.96
N TYR A 94 -2.94 -3.58 34.53
CA TYR A 94 -3.81 -3.07 35.56
C TYR A 94 -3.03 -2.79 36.85
N ALA A 95 -3.33 -1.64 37.46
CA ALA A 95 -3.03 -1.32 38.86
C ALA A 95 -4.33 -1.02 39.60
N ALA A 96 -4.45 -1.48 40.84
CA ALA A 96 -5.62 -1.20 41.67
C ALA A 96 -5.23 -0.84 43.11
N TRP A 97 -6.04 0.03 43.68
CA TRP A 97 -6.00 0.46 45.09
C TRP A 97 -7.37 0.19 45.70
N VAL A 98 -7.38 -0.48 46.81
CA VAL A 98 -8.61 -0.89 47.55
C VAL A 98 -8.71 -0.07 48.81
N THR A 99 -9.88 0.48 49.07
CA THR A 99 -10.19 1.15 50.35
C THR A 99 -11.45 0.57 50.96
N ARG A 100 -11.50 0.59 52.29
CA ARG A 100 -12.69 0.22 53.06
C ARG A 100 -13.02 1.35 54.06
N ASP A 101 -14.24 1.80 54.12
CA ASP A 101 -14.65 2.95 54.95
C ASP A 101 -13.79 4.18 54.69
N GLY A 102 -13.26 4.35 53.46
CA GLY A 102 -12.34 5.43 53.09
C GLY A 102 -10.88 5.21 53.52
N GLU A 103 -10.55 4.15 54.24
CA GLU A 103 -9.18 3.83 54.68
C GLU A 103 -8.52 2.83 53.73
N PRO A 104 -7.24 2.98 53.40
CA PRO A 104 -6.53 2.05 52.53
C PRO A 104 -6.45 0.62 53.13
N VAL A 105 -6.74 -0.38 52.31
CA VAL A 105 -6.59 -1.82 52.67
C VAL A 105 -5.19 -2.29 52.25
N ASP A 106 -4.54 -3.10 53.13
CA ASP A 106 -3.29 -3.74 52.74
C ASP A 106 -3.50 -4.59 51.48
N PRO A 107 -2.71 -4.40 50.41
CA PRO A 107 -2.87 -5.15 49.16
C PRO A 107 -2.77 -6.67 49.32
N SER A 108 -2.14 -7.16 50.39
CA SER A 108 -2.08 -8.61 50.71
C SER A 108 -3.39 -9.17 51.26
N GLU A 109 -4.28 -8.33 51.75
CA GLU A 109 -5.60 -8.70 52.32
C GLU A 109 -6.74 -8.58 51.30
N ALA A 110 -6.46 -7.98 50.13
CA ALA A 110 -7.45 -7.77 49.06
C ALA A 110 -7.18 -8.75 47.89
N THR A 111 -8.26 -9.23 47.28
CA THR A 111 -8.24 -9.94 46.00
C THR A 111 -9.01 -9.15 44.98
N VAL A 112 -8.37 -8.88 43.85
CA VAL A 112 -9.01 -8.21 42.70
C VAL A 112 -8.77 -9.04 41.45
N GLU A 113 -9.86 -9.32 40.73
CA GLU A 113 -9.85 -9.96 39.39
C GLU A 113 -10.58 -9.09 38.40
N VAL A 114 -9.98 -8.84 37.25
CA VAL A 114 -10.53 -8.07 36.14
C VAL A 114 -10.74 -8.99 34.97
N LYS A 115 -11.97 -9.06 34.47
CA LYS A 115 -12.34 -9.77 33.24
C LYS A 115 -12.65 -8.77 32.15
N LEU A 116 -12.09 -8.99 30.98
CA LEU A 116 -12.25 -8.16 29.79
C LEU A 116 -12.93 -8.99 28.72
N GLU A 117 -14.16 -8.63 28.36
CA GLU A 117 -14.87 -9.26 27.25
C GLU A 117 -14.74 -8.40 26.00
N ARG A 118 -14.03 -8.95 25.00
CA ARG A 118 -13.74 -8.28 23.73
C ARG A 118 -14.84 -8.50 22.69
N LEU A 119 -14.93 -7.63 21.71
CA LEU A 119 -15.80 -7.83 20.54
C LEU A 119 -15.44 -9.18 19.88
N GLY A 120 -16.46 -10.06 19.69
CA GLY A 120 -16.26 -11.43 19.22
C GLY A 120 -16.23 -12.48 20.34
N GLY A 121 -16.38 -12.06 21.61
CA GLY A 121 -16.57 -12.97 22.77
C GLY A 121 -15.27 -13.55 23.35
N GLN A 122 -14.10 -13.05 22.96
CA GLN A 122 -12.85 -13.40 23.63
C GLN A 122 -12.86 -12.79 25.05
N VAL A 123 -12.46 -13.57 26.05
CA VAL A 123 -12.37 -13.13 27.45
C VAL A 123 -10.94 -13.23 27.93
N ASP A 124 -10.38 -12.11 28.35
CA ASP A 124 -9.10 -12.04 29.04
C ASP A 124 -9.36 -11.89 30.55
N THR A 125 -8.59 -12.58 31.38
CA THR A 125 -8.72 -12.49 32.86
C THR A 125 -7.39 -12.11 33.46
N HIS A 126 -7.38 -11.02 34.22
CA HIS A 126 -6.22 -10.52 34.95
C HIS A 126 -6.46 -10.66 36.45
N ARG A 127 -5.56 -11.37 37.13
CA ARG A 127 -5.52 -11.45 38.60
C ARG A 127 -4.49 -10.48 39.11
N LEU A 128 -4.91 -9.65 40.07
CA LEU A 128 -4.02 -8.66 40.62
C LEU A 128 -3.38 -9.19 41.91
N THR A 129 -2.10 -9.01 42.02
CA THR A 129 -1.27 -9.41 43.14
C THR A 129 -0.59 -8.23 43.78
N SER A 130 -0.27 -8.33 45.10
CA SER A 130 0.41 -7.27 45.83
C SER A 130 1.85 -7.05 45.34
N VAL A 131 2.13 -5.83 44.87
CA VAL A 131 3.44 -5.37 44.41
C VAL A 131 3.62 -3.90 44.82
N ASP A 132 4.69 -3.58 45.54
CA ASP A 132 5.11 -2.22 45.90
C ASP A 132 3.97 -1.35 46.50
N GLY A 133 3.16 -1.95 47.39
CA GLY A 133 2.09 -1.23 48.11
C GLY A 133 0.81 -1.01 47.30
N ARG A 134 0.64 -1.67 46.14
CA ARG A 134 -0.60 -1.70 45.35
C ARG A 134 -0.85 -3.10 44.78
N LEU A 135 -2.00 -3.31 44.20
CA LEU A 135 -2.30 -4.50 43.41
C LEU A 135 -1.90 -4.30 41.96
N GLN A 136 -1.19 -5.24 41.35
CA GLN A 136 -0.77 -5.21 39.96
C GLN A 136 -1.23 -6.48 39.21
N GLY A 137 -1.75 -6.31 37.99
CA GLY A 137 -2.20 -7.40 37.12
C GLY A 137 -1.05 -8.30 36.66
N ASP A 138 -1.32 -9.60 36.56
CA ASP A 138 -0.40 -10.67 36.18
C ASP A 138 -0.07 -10.67 34.65
N GLY A 139 -0.88 -9.99 33.82
CA GLY A 139 -0.75 -9.97 32.37
C GLY A 139 -0.67 -8.56 31.76
N VAL A 140 -0.32 -8.51 30.48
CA VAL A 140 -0.38 -7.29 29.65
C VAL A 140 -1.80 -7.13 29.13
N VAL A 141 -2.34 -5.93 29.21
CA VAL A 141 -3.63 -5.57 28.57
C VAL A 141 -3.35 -5.26 27.11
N GLY A 142 -3.76 -6.17 26.22
CA GLY A 142 -3.51 -6.01 24.77
C GLY A 142 -4.42 -4.96 24.13
N GLU A 143 -3.90 -4.28 23.13
CA GLU A 143 -4.66 -3.33 22.29
C GLU A 143 -5.65 -4.03 21.33
N PRO A 144 -6.76 -3.38 20.93
CA PRO A 144 -7.24 -2.10 21.46
C PRO A 144 -7.80 -2.24 22.87
N HIS A 145 -7.76 -1.17 23.67
CA HIS A 145 -8.39 -1.15 24.99
C HIS A 145 -9.93 -0.98 24.85
N SER A 146 -10.54 -1.92 24.17
CA SER A 146 -11.97 -1.92 23.80
C SER A 146 -12.62 -3.22 24.26
N PHE A 147 -13.31 -3.16 25.41
CA PHE A 147 -13.90 -4.33 26.07
C PHE A 147 -15.00 -3.92 27.08
N VAL A 148 -15.86 -4.87 27.40
CA VAL A 148 -16.69 -4.82 28.62
C VAL A 148 -15.83 -5.30 29.78
N VAL A 149 -15.69 -4.45 30.80
CA VAL A 149 -14.87 -4.72 31.98
C VAL A 149 -15.76 -5.23 33.11
N THR A 150 -15.39 -6.35 33.72
CA THR A 150 -15.98 -6.80 35.00
C THR A 150 -14.89 -6.84 36.05
N VAL A 151 -15.07 -6.10 37.14
CA VAL A 151 -14.16 -6.03 38.27
C VAL A 151 -14.78 -6.78 39.43
N ASN A 152 -14.12 -7.81 39.93
CA ASN A 152 -14.48 -8.53 41.15
C ASN A 152 -13.44 -8.21 42.21
N ALA A 153 -13.88 -7.69 43.35
CA ALA A 153 -12.99 -7.42 44.48
C ALA A 153 -13.53 -8.07 45.76
N SER A 154 -12.63 -8.51 46.62
CA SER A 154 -12.97 -9.04 47.94
C SER A 154 -11.91 -8.70 49.00
N VAL A 155 -12.40 -8.39 50.20
CA VAL A 155 -11.58 -8.13 51.41
C VAL A 155 -12.24 -8.82 52.58
N GLY A 156 -11.59 -9.85 53.11
CA GLY A 156 -12.18 -10.69 54.17
C GLY A 156 -13.47 -11.38 53.69
N ASN A 157 -14.62 -11.06 54.30
CA ASN A 157 -15.94 -11.63 53.95
C ASN A 157 -16.78 -10.69 53.04
N GLU A 158 -16.29 -9.52 52.72
CA GLU A 158 -16.94 -8.58 51.85
C GLU A 158 -16.51 -8.77 50.39
N SER A 159 -17.45 -8.67 49.47
CA SER A 159 -17.16 -8.77 48.06
C SER A 159 -18.04 -7.79 47.28
N ALA A 160 -17.51 -7.26 46.21
CA ALA A 160 -18.21 -6.35 45.30
C ALA A 160 -17.87 -6.70 43.84
N THR A 161 -18.84 -6.42 42.97
CA THR A 161 -18.67 -6.64 41.54
C THR A 161 -19.21 -5.40 40.80
N TRP A 162 -18.40 -4.90 39.87
CA TRP A 162 -18.79 -3.80 39.00
C TRP A 162 -18.59 -4.22 37.54
N ALA A 163 -19.44 -3.70 36.67
CA ALA A 163 -19.27 -3.86 35.22
C ALA A 163 -19.44 -2.50 34.54
N TYR A 164 -18.61 -2.24 33.51
CA TYR A 164 -18.70 -1.04 32.71
C TYR A 164 -18.09 -1.27 31.33
N ASP A 165 -18.51 -0.41 30.39
CA ASP A 165 -18.00 -0.40 29.04
C ASP A 165 -16.77 0.50 28.95
N SER A 166 -15.73 0.01 28.28
CA SER A 166 -14.53 0.76 27.93
C SER A 166 -14.24 0.48 26.45
N PHE A 167 -14.78 1.31 25.58
CA PHE A 167 -14.65 1.09 24.14
C PHE A 167 -13.73 2.14 23.51
N GLU A 168 -12.69 1.69 22.91
CA GLU A 168 -11.77 2.52 22.14
C GLU A 168 -11.82 2.10 20.65
N GLY A 169 -12.13 3.07 19.78
CA GLY A 169 -12.15 2.79 18.33
C GLY A 169 -13.28 1.85 17.90
N ARG A 170 -14.45 1.95 18.54
CA ARG A 170 -15.67 1.17 18.23
C ARG A 170 -16.80 2.10 17.79
N THR A 171 -17.62 1.61 16.84
CA THR A 171 -18.84 2.28 16.40
C THR A 171 -19.90 1.26 16.01
N THR A 172 -21.16 1.72 15.89
CA THR A 172 -22.30 0.90 15.44
C THR A 172 -22.88 1.51 14.17
N ILE A 173 -22.88 0.74 13.08
CA ILE A 173 -23.46 1.13 11.79
C ILE A 173 -24.46 0.05 11.41
N SER A 174 -25.75 0.42 11.30
CA SER A 174 -26.79 -0.54 10.92
C SER A 174 -26.51 -1.18 9.55
N ALA A 175 -26.96 -2.42 9.36
CA ALA A 175 -26.77 -3.12 8.09
C ALA A 175 -27.28 -2.32 6.89
N LYS A 176 -28.41 -1.60 7.04
CA LYS A 176 -28.97 -0.72 6.00
C LYS A 176 -28.04 0.45 5.67
N ALA A 177 -27.53 1.14 6.67
CA ALA A 177 -26.60 2.26 6.47
C ALA A 177 -25.29 1.81 5.86
N ALA A 178 -24.78 0.64 6.26
CA ALA A 178 -23.57 0.03 5.70
C ALA A 178 -23.74 -0.29 4.21
N GLU A 179 -24.90 -0.85 3.81
CA GLU A 179 -25.21 -1.14 2.41
C GLU A 179 -25.33 0.13 1.57
N GLU A 180 -26.06 1.15 2.07
CA GLU A 180 -26.21 2.44 1.40
C GLU A 180 -24.87 3.18 1.25
N ALA A 181 -23.96 3.04 2.20
CA ALA A 181 -22.62 3.60 2.18
C ALA A 181 -21.64 2.78 1.29
N GLY A 182 -22.05 1.62 0.78
CA GLY A 182 -21.21 0.73 -0.02
C GLY A 182 -20.11 0.03 0.78
N LEU A 183 -20.27 -0.10 2.11
CA LEU A 183 -19.36 -0.87 2.95
C LEU A 183 -19.39 -2.34 2.53
N ARG A 184 -18.23 -2.91 2.21
CA ARG A 184 -18.10 -4.33 1.96
C ARG A 184 -17.24 -5.00 3.01
N VAL A 185 -17.72 -6.14 3.45
CA VAL A 185 -17.06 -6.97 4.47
C VAL A 185 -16.72 -8.32 3.86
N ALA A 186 -15.56 -8.85 4.18
CA ALA A 186 -15.15 -10.18 3.77
C ALA A 186 -14.44 -10.90 4.92
N ALA A 187 -14.63 -12.21 4.98
CA ALA A 187 -13.87 -13.04 5.91
C ALA A 187 -12.42 -13.15 5.46
N VAL A 188 -11.50 -12.94 6.39
CA VAL A 188 -10.06 -13.07 6.13
C VAL A 188 -9.57 -14.49 6.45
N GLY A 189 -8.50 -14.90 5.80
CA GLY A 189 -7.93 -16.24 6.01
C GLY A 189 -6.76 -16.54 5.10
N LEU A 190 -6.48 -17.83 4.97
CA LEU A 190 -5.37 -18.37 4.20
C LEU A 190 -5.33 -17.79 2.78
N GLY A 191 -4.16 -17.37 2.36
CA GLY A 191 -3.96 -16.86 1.01
C GLY A 191 -2.51 -16.86 0.58
N VAL A 192 -2.26 -16.39 -0.63
CA VAL A 192 -0.92 -16.22 -1.17
C VAL A 192 -0.64 -14.73 -1.30
N VAL A 193 0.51 -14.30 -0.82
CA VAL A 193 1.04 -12.96 -1.02
C VAL A 193 2.36 -13.09 -1.78
N ALA A 194 2.42 -12.45 -2.95
CA ALA A 194 3.60 -12.44 -3.78
C ALA A 194 4.57 -11.34 -3.35
N GLN A 195 5.86 -11.60 -3.45
CA GLN A 195 6.86 -10.55 -3.40
C GLN A 195 7.19 -10.15 -4.83
N THR A 196 7.03 -8.89 -5.15
CA THR A 196 7.24 -8.38 -6.50
C THR A 196 8.44 -7.45 -6.57
N LEU A 197 9.09 -7.45 -7.72
CA LEU A 197 10.14 -6.53 -8.11
C LEU A 197 9.64 -5.68 -9.27
N THR A 198 9.76 -4.37 -9.18
CA THR A 198 9.47 -3.46 -10.29
C THR A 198 10.75 -3.15 -11.06
N ALA A 199 10.73 -3.33 -12.37
CA ALA A 199 11.85 -3.04 -13.27
C ALA A 199 11.37 -2.24 -14.49
N PRO A 200 12.16 -1.26 -14.96
CA PRO A 200 11.90 -0.64 -16.26
C PRO A 200 12.26 -1.62 -17.38
N GLY A 201 11.62 -1.44 -18.53
CA GLY A 201 11.92 -2.27 -19.69
C GLY A 201 11.69 -1.58 -21.01
N ARG A 202 12.11 -2.24 -22.08
CA ARG A 202 11.92 -1.78 -23.45
C ARG A 202 11.46 -2.92 -24.34
N VAL A 203 10.50 -2.64 -25.20
CA VAL A 203 10.06 -3.55 -26.24
C VAL A 203 11.11 -3.64 -27.34
N ILE A 204 11.48 -4.86 -27.71
CA ILE A 204 12.44 -5.14 -28.77
C ILE A 204 11.85 -6.15 -29.78
N VAL A 205 12.43 -6.16 -30.98
CA VAL A 205 12.29 -7.29 -31.90
C VAL A 205 13.33 -8.35 -31.51
N PRO A 206 12.95 -9.59 -31.21
CA PRO A 206 13.93 -10.65 -30.98
C PRO A 206 14.86 -10.81 -32.19
N PRO A 207 16.18 -11.10 -31.99
CA PRO A 207 17.16 -11.20 -33.10
C PRO A 207 16.79 -12.23 -34.18
N ASP A 208 16.10 -13.29 -33.81
CA ASP A 208 15.62 -14.33 -34.71
C ASP A 208 14.41 -13.90 -35.56
N ARG A 209 13.81 -12.77 -35.27
CA ARG A 209 12.67 -12.13 -35.99
C ARG A 209 13.09 -10.85 -36.72
N LEU A 210 14.40 -10.54 -36.76
CA LEU A 210 14.94 -9.36 -37.40
C LEU A 210 15.88 -9.83 -38.56
N ALA A 211 15.71 -9.21 -39.69
CA ALA A 211 16.60 -9.43 -40.86
C ALA A 211 17.17 -8.12 -41.36
N GLU A 212 18.47 -8.04 -41.37
CA GLU A 212 19.22 -6.98 -42.02
C GLU A 212 19.62 -7.44 -43.43
N VAL A 213 19.17 -6.69 -44.44
CA VAL A 213 19.35 -7.07 -45.86
C VAL A 213 20.31 -6.12 -46.54
N GLY A 214 21.51 -6.60 -46.83
CA GLY A 214 22.56 -5.89 -47.58
C GLY A 214 22.67 -6.40 -49.02
N ALA A 215 23.41 -5.67 -49.83
CA ALA A 215 23.68 -6.08 -51.21
C ALA A 215 24.81 -7.12 -51.27
N PRO A 216 24.61 -8.30 -51.85
CA PRO A 216 25.65 -9.33 -51.93
C PRO A 216 26.82 -8.95 -52.87
N PHE A 217 26.60 -8.02 -53.80
CA PHE A 217 27.60 -7.50 -54.74
C PHE A 217 27.52 -5.98 -54.84
N ALA A 218 28.65 -5.33 -54.97
CA ALA A 218 28.73 -3.91 -55.20
C ALA A 218 28.04 -3.50 -56.53
N GLY A 219 27.24 -2.43 -56.46
CA GLY A 219 26.48 -1.97 -57.63
C GLY A 219 25.84 -0.60 -57.38
N VAL A 220 24.88 -0.26 -58.25
CA VAL A 220 24.06 0.96 -58.12
C VAL A 220 22.60 0.57 -58.01
N VAL A 221 21.92 1.15 -57.03
CA VAL A 221 20.47 0.97 -56.86
C VAL A 221 19.72 1.62 -58.00
N ARG A 222 19.03 0.83 -58.83
CA ARG A 222 18.25 1.29 -59.98
C ARG A 222 16.79 1.54 -59.65
N ARG A 223 16.23 0.75 -58.72
CA ARG A 223 14.83 0.89 -58.31
C ARG A 223 14.67 0.41 -56.86
N VAL A 224 13.86 1.08 -56.09
CA VAL A 224 13.40 0.70 -54.78
C VAL A 224 11.91 0.39 -54.86
N THR A 225 11.45 -0.72 -54.26
CA THR A 225 10.08 -1.21 -54.33
C THR A 225 9.39 -1.28 -52.96
N ALA A 226 10.15 -1.16 -51.88
CA ALA A 226 9.66 -1.26 -50.50
C ALA A 226 10.08 -0.03 -49.69
N ASN A 227 9.17 0.47 -48.85
CA ASN A 227 9.39 1.61 -47.97
C ASN A 227 9.16 1.24 -46.51
N PRO A 228 9.71 2.00 -45.55
CA PRO A 228 9.41 1.82 -44.14
C PRO A 228 7.90 1.84 -43.88
N GLY A 229 7.42 0.84 -43.14
CA GLY A 229 6.01 0.60 -42.85
C GLY A 229 5.33 -0.41 -43.79
N ASP A 230 5.92 -0.74 -44.95
CA ASP A 230 5.34 -1.73 -45.86
C ASP A 230 5.46 -3.15 -45.28
N ARG A 231 4.41 -3.94 -45.44
CA ARG A 231 4.44 -5.38 -45.16
C ARG A 231 4.96 -6.11 -46.40
N VAL A 232 5.93 -6.99 -46.21
CA VAL A 232 6.56 -7.78 -47.26
C VAL A 232 6.50 -9.28 -46.93
N ALA A 233 6.26 -10.10 -47.95
CA ALA A 233 6.39 -11.55 -47.82
C ALA A 233 7.86 -11.97 -47.95
N ALA A 234 8.17 -13.16 -47.42
CA ALA A 234 9.47 -13.77 -47.71
C ALA A 234 9.65 -13.92 -49.25
N GLY A 235 10.83 -13.54 -49.77
CA GLY A 235 11.10 -13.51 -51.20
C GLY A 235 10.59 -12.31 -51.96
N ALA A 236 9.87 -11.38 -51.33
CA ALA A 236 9.39 -10.13 -51.97
C ALA A 236 10.60 -9.28 -52.41
N THR A 237 10.49 -8.65 -53.58
CA THR A 237 11.51 -7.75 -54.11
C THR A 237 11.53 -6.43 -53.33
N LEU A 238 12.66 -6.04 -52.80
CA LEU A 238 12.90 -4.81 -52.05
C LEU A 238 13.53 -3.74 -52.92
N ALA A 239 14.52 -4.13 -53.74
CA ALA A 239 15.22 -3.23 -54.67
C ALA A 239 15.78 -4.01 -55.87
N VAL A 240 16.05 -3.26 -56.93
CA VAL A 240 16.79 -3.74 -58.12
C VAL A 240 18.13 -3.02 -58.15
N ILE A 241 19.23 -3.78 -58.26
CA ILE A 241 20.59 -3.28 -58.21
C ILE A 241 21.30 -3.70 -59.50
N GLU A 242 22.01 -2.77 -60.13
CA GLU A 242 22.88 -3.05 -61.27
C GLU A 242 24.30 -3.30 -60.75
N SER A 243 24.85 -4.47 -61.04
CA SER A 243 26.18 -4.86 -60.63
C SER A 243 27.24 -4.01 -61.34
N GLY A 244 28.18 -3.45 -60.60
CA GLY A 244 29.30 -2.68 -61.12
C GLY A 244 30.28 -3.51 -61.94
N ALA A 245 30.32 -4.80 -61.73
CA ALA A 245 31.27 -5.71 -62.40
C ALA A 245 30.74 -6.27 -63.72
N SER A 246 29.41 -6.57 -63.79
CA SER A 246 28.80 -7.29 -64.91
C SER A 246 27.78 -6.45 -65.67
N LEU A 247 27.41 -5.25 -65.20
CA LEU A 247 26.35 -4.37 -65.73
C LEU A 247 24.97 -5.09 -65.82
N SER A 248 24.85 -6.29 -65.23
CA SER A 248 23.60 -7.01 -65.12
C SER A 248 22.85 -6.59 -63.85
N THR A 249 21.52 -6.65 -63.91
CA THR A 249 20.71 -6.33 -62.73
C THR A 249 20.39 -7.57 -61.93
N TYR A 250 20.39 -7.43 -60.61
CA TYR A 250 19.86 -8.44 -59.68
C TYR A 250 18.86 -7.82 -58.72
N THR A 251 18.01 -8.69 -58.13
CA THR A 251 16.97 -8.24 -57.20
C THR A 251 17.38 -8.53 -55.77
N LEU A 252 17.31 -7.53 -54.92
CA LEU A 252 17.41 -7.70 -53.46
C LEU A 252 16.04 -8.14 -52.94
N ARG A 253 15.99 -9.26 -52.22
CA ARG A 253 14.73 -9.86 -51.74
C ARG A 253 14.70 -9.96 -50.22
N SER A 254 13.50 -9.90 -49.66
CA SER A 254 13.33 -10.14 -48.23
C SER A 254 13.54 -11.60 -47.86
N PRO A 255 14.41 -11.91 -46.86
CA PRO A 255 14.60 -13.29 -46.38
C PRO A 255 13.42 -13.77 -45.51
N ILE A 256 12.67 -12.87 -44.89
CA ILE A 256 11.54 -13.18 -43.99
C ILE A 256 10.29 -12.43 -44.42
N ALA A 257 9.13 -12.90 -43.99
CA ALA A 257 7.91 -12.09 -43.99
C ALA A 257 7.97 -11.12 -42.81
N GLY A 258 7.49 -9.90 -42.97
CA GLY A 258 7.50 -8.89 -41.91
C GLY A 258 7.23 -7.48 -42.40
N THR A 259 7.53 -6.52 -41.55
CA THR A 259 7.42 -5.08 -41.83
C THR A 259 8.79 -4.47 -42.06
N VAL A 260 8.93 -3.64 -43.08
CA VAL A 260 10.16 -2.87 -43.32
C VAL A 260 10.30 -1.83 -42.21
N MET A 261 11.30 -1.97 -41.37
CA MET A 261 11.57 -1.09 -40.23
C MET A 261 12.45 0.10 -40.65
N SER A 262 13.42 -0.17 -41.52
CA SER A 262 14.38 0.82 -41.99
C SER A 262 14.73 0.62 -43.45
N ARG A 263 15.05 1.69 -44.12
CA ARG A 263 15.55 1.71 -45.50
C ARG A 263 16.65 2.76 -45.61
N SER A 264 17.84 2.33 -46.02
CA SER A 264 18.93 3.22 -46.43
C SER A 264 19.17 3.20 -47.93
N ALA A 265 18.48 2.31 -48.68
CA ALA A 265 18.58 2.21 -50.12
C ALA A 265 17.94 3.42 -50.84
N GLU A 266 18.74 4.14 -51.68
CA GLU A 266 18.25 5.24 -52.51
C GLU A 266 18.62 5.01 -53.98
N VAL A 267 17.72 5.45 -54.89
CA VAL A 267 17.98 5.30 -56.35
C VAL A 267 19.22 6.11 -56.71
N GLY A 268 20.16 5.49 -57.41
CA GLY A 268 21.44 6.08 -57.78
C GLY A 268 22.55 5.89 -56.76
N GLN A 269 22.22 5.39 -55.53
CA GLN A 269 23.22 5.12 -54.51
C GLN A 269 24.09 3.91 -54.89
N ARG A 270 25.39 4.00 -54.58
CA ARG A 270 26.30 2.85 -54.65
C ARG A 270 26.14 1.97 -53.43
N THR A 271 25.98 0.68 -53.66
CA THR A 271 25.91 -0.31 -52.60
C THR A 271 27.29 -0.70 -52.10
N GLY A 272 27.40 -0.94 -50.77
CA GLY A 272 28.60 -1.41 -50.07
C GLY A 272 28.22 -2.50 -49.06
N GLU A 273 28.99 -2.60 -47.99
CA GLU A 273 28.80 -3.60 -46.94
C GLU A 273 27.60 -3.25 -46.00
N ALA A 274 27.13 -2.02 -46.01
CA ALA A 274 26.06 -1.56 -45.14
C ALA A 274 24.73 -2.21 -45.49
N SER A 275 23.91 -2.48 -44.48
CA SER A 275 22.51 -2.91 -44.64
C SER A 275 21.68 -1.85 -45.36
N LEU A 276 20.88 -2.29 -46.35
CA LEU A 276 19.99 -1.46 -47.14
C LEU A 276 18.57 -1.48 -46.64
N PHE A 277 18.13 -2.55 -45.98
CA PHE A 277 16.83 -2.69 -45.38
C PHE A 277 16.93 -3.45 -44.08
N GLY A 278 16.15 -3.01 -43.08
CA GLY A 278 15.84 -3.77 -41.87
C GLY A 278 14.37 -4.25 -41.92
N ILE A 279 14.15 -5.54 -41.76
CA ILE A 279 12.81 -6.15 -41.82
C ILE A 279 12.57 -6.89 -40.52
N ALA A 280 11.44 -6.68 -39.90
CA ALA A 280 11.07 -7.29 -38.65
C ALA A 280 9.71 -8.00 -38.73
N ASP A 281 9.64 -9.18 -38.17
CA ASP A 281 8.38 -9.82 -37.82
C ASP A 281 7.90 -9.23 -36.50
N LEU A 282 6.81 -8.46 -36.54
CA LEU A 282 6.25 -7.75 -35.38
C LEU A 282 5.15 -8.52 -34.66
N GLU A 283 4.78 -9.73 -35.08
CA GLU A 283 3.75 -10.53 -34.42
C GLU A 283 4.22 -11.06 -33.06
N GLY A 284 5.50 -11.36 -32.91
CA GLY A 284 6.12 -11.76 -31.65
C GLY A 284 7.21 -10.80 -31.21
N LEU A 285 6.92 -9.98 -30.23
CA LEU A 285 7.87 -9.06 -29.64
C LEU A 285 8.39 -9.60 -28.30
N ALA A 286 9.46 -9.01 -27.81
CA ALA A 286 9.96 -9.27 -26.47
C ALA A 286 10.17 -7.96 -25.73
N VAL A 287 10.17 -8.05 -24.39
CA VAL A 287 10.58 -6.96 -23.51
C VAL A 287 11.89 -7.36 -22.87
N GLU A 288 12.87 -6.48 -22.94
CA GLU A 288 14.11 -6.58 -22.18
C GLU A 288 14.02 -5.74 -20.93
N LEU A 289 14.35 -6.39 -19.80
CA LEU A 289 14.25 -5.88 -18.44
C LEU A 289 15.64 -5.91 -17.81
N PRO A 290 16.34 -4.78 -17.70
CA PRO A 290 17.60 -4.71 -16.98
C PRO A 290 17.33 -4.84 -15.47
N LEU A 291 17.97 -5.82 -14.84
CA LEU A 291 17.88 -6.14 -13.42
C LEU A 291 19.21 -5.81 -12.74
N PHE A 292 19.14 -5.11 -11.60
CA PHE A 292 20.33 -4.59 -10.94
C PHE A 292 20.56 -5.26 -9.58
N GLY A 293 21.82 -5.35 -9.18
CA GLY A 293 22.22 -5.77 -7.84
C GLY A 293 21.68 -7.14 -7.43
N ALA A 294 21.25 -7.25 -6.17
CA ALA A 294 20.73 -8.49 -5.59
C ALA A 294 19.41 -8.94 -6.22
N ASP A 295 18.62 -8.03 -6.77
CA ASP A 295 17.33 -8.33 -7.39
C ASP A 295 17.48 -9.18 -8.65
N ALA A 296 18.59 -9.01 -9.37
CA ALA A 296 18.92 -9.82 -10.54
C ALA A 296 19.03 -11.32 -10.22
N LEU A 297 19.46 -11.66 -9.00
CA LEU A 297 19.61 -13.06 -8.55
C LEU A 297 18.29 -13.70 -8.10
N ARG A 298 17.25 -12.89 -7.89
CA ARG A 298 15.94 -13.35 -7.43
C ARG A 298 15.00 -13.71 -8.58
N VAL A 299 15.24 -13.15 -9.77
CA VAL A 299 14.42 -13.41 -10.95
C VAL A 299 14.84 -14.71 -11.59
N THR A 300 13.90 -15.59 -11.86
CA THR A 300 14.13 -16.89 -12.49
C THR A 300 13.33 -17.03 -13.79
N PRO A 301 13.81 -17.83 -14.77
CA PRO A 301 13.00 -18.20 -15.91
C PRO A 301 11.67 -18.83 -15.47
N GLY A 302 10.58 -18.48 -16.16
CA GLY A 302 9.21 -18.90 -15.82
C GLY A 302 8.49 -17.98 -14.81
N ALA A 303 9.19 -17.06 -14.13
CA ALA A 303 8.58 -16.09 -13.22
C ALA A 303 7.45 -15.31 -13.91
N LYS A 304 6.34 -15.13 -13.21
CA LYS A 304 5.21 -14.32 -13.68
C LYS A 304 5.63 -12.85 -13.73
N VAL A 305 5.27 -12.16 -14.79
CA VAL A 305 5.51 -10.73 -14.93
C VAL A 305 4.29 -10.04 -15.52
N GLN A 306 3.87 -8.96 -14.90
CA GLN A 306 2.88 -8.05 -15.45
C GLN A 306 3.63 -6.90 -16.12
N LEU A 307 3.36 -6.68 -17.40
CA LEU A 307 3.99 -5.64 -18.22
C LEU A 307 2.99 -4.52 -18.46
N ARG A 308 3.32 -3.32 -18.03
CA ARG A 308 2.50 -2.12 -18.23
C ARG A 308 3.18 -1.19 -19.24
N ARG A 309 2.50 -0.91 -20.36
CA ARG A 309 2.95 0.12 -21.31
C ARG A 309 2.82 1.51 -20.69
N LEU A 310 3.90 2.30 -20.74
CA LEU A 310 3.88 3.63 -20.13
C LEU A 310 3.07 4.66 -20.91
N ILE A 311 2.85 4.43 -22.21
CA ILE A 311 2.15 5.40 -23.08
C ILE A 311 0.64 5.47 -22.84
N ASP A 312 0.00 4.36 -22.45
CA ASP A 312 -1.45 4.25 -22.30
C ASP A 312 -1.89 3.45 -21.07
N GLY A 313 -0.93 2.97 -20.26
CA GLY A 313 -1.20 2.19 -19.06
C GLY A 313 -1.71 0.76 -19.30
N HIS A 314 -1.77 0.30 -20.58
CA HIS A 314 -2.25 -1.05 -20.87
C HIS A 314 -1.35 -2.11 -20.23
N GLU A 315 -1.97 -3.09 -19.56
CA GLU A 315 -1.29 -4.17 -18.85
C GLU A 315 -1.50 -5.49 -19.56
N VAL A 316 -0.46 -6.33 -19.55
CA VAL A 316 -0.50 -7.70 -20.06
C VAL A 316 0.31 -8.60 -19.16
N ASP A 317 -0.23 -9.80 -18.90
CA ASP A 317 0.47 -10.83 -18.17
C ASP A 317 1.39 -11.61 -19.11
N ALA A 318 2.61 -11.82 -18.67
CA ALA A 318 3.65 -12.55 -19.40
C ALA A 318 4.47 -13.42 -18.43
N ARG A 319 5.51 -14.05 -18.95
CA ARG A 319 6.50 -14.78 -18.15
C ARG A 319 7.91 -14.41 -18.59
N ILE A 320 8.83 -14.43 -17.63
CA ILE A 320 10.25 -14.35 -17.93
C ILE A 320 10.64 -15.61 -18.71
N GLU A 321 11.04 -15.43 -19.95
CA GLU A 321 11.44 -16.52 -20.83
C GLU A 321 12.84 -17.00 -20.50
N ARG A 322 13.77 -16.04 -20.36
CA ARG A 322 15.17 -16.30 -20.07
C ARG A 322 15.86 -15.12 -19.43
N LEU A 323 16.97 -15.41 -18.77
CA LEU A 323 17.98 -14.41 -18.39
C LEU A 323 19.11 -14.50 -19.42
N LEU A 324 19.60 -13.36 -19.90
CA LEU A 324 20.74 -13.35 -20.79
C LEU A 324 22.01 -13.75 -20.00
N PRO A 325 22.94 -14.53 -20.62
CA PRO A 325 24.03 -15.12 -19.87
C PRO A 325 25.14 -14.14 -19.49
N ALA A 326 25.16 -12.96 -20.10
CA ALA A 326 26.16 -11.93 -19.84
C ALA A 326 25.51 -10.70 -19.22
N ALA A 327 26.18 -10.12 -18.23
CA ALA A 327 25.82 -8.81 -17.73
C ALA A 327 26.26 -7.73 -18.72
N ASP A 328 25.46 -6.65 -18.81
CA ASP A 328 25.87 -5.46 -19.55
C ASP A 328 27.05 -4.77 -18.84
N ALA A 329 28.12 -4.54 -19.57
CA ALA A 329 29.39 -4.06 -19.00
C ALA A 329 29.30 -2.61 -18.46
N LEU A 330 28.42 -1.78 -19.03
CA LEU A 330 28.27 -0.37 -18.63
C LEU A 330 27.31 -0.23 -17.47
N SER A 331 26.16 -0.87 -17.55
CA SER A 331 25.12 -0.76 -16.53
C SER A 331 25.27 -1.75 -15.38
N GLN A 332 26.11 -2.77 -15.51
CA GLN A 332 26.29 -3.88 -14.55
C GLN A 332 24.95 -4.59 -14.25
N SER A 333 24.03 -4.62 -15.23
CA SER A 333 22.73 -5.27 -15.11
C SER A 333 22.70 -6.63 -15.78
N LEU A 334 21.92 -7.57 -15.22
CA LEU A 334 21.49 -8.78 -15.94
C LEU A 334 20.20 -8.47 -16.69
N THR A 335 20.10 -8.91 -17.94
CA THR A 335 18.88 -8.68 -18.72
C THR A 335 17.99 -9.91 -18.67
N ALA A 336 16.77 -9.72 -18.14
CA ALA A 336 15.70 -10.67 -18.31
C ALA A 336 14.90 -10.36 -19.59
N ARG A 337 14.38 -11.40 -20.24
CA ARG A 337 13.56 -11.27 -21.43
C ARG A 337 12.22 -11.94 -21.20
N ALA A 338 11.14 -11.23 -21.55
CA ALA A 338 9.76 -11.73 -21.55
C ALA A 338 9.17 -11.58 -22.94
N SER A 339 8.47 -12.60 -23.42
CA SER A 339 7.75 -12.56 -24.71
C SER A 339 6.44 -11.83 -24.57
N VAL A 340 6.09 -11.02 -25.58
CA VAL A 340 4.82 -10.28 -25.64
C VAL A 340 4.15 -10.59 -26.99
N PRO A 341 2.94 -11.19 -27.01
CA PRO A 341 2.14 -11.33 -28.20
C PRO A 341 1.68 -9.95 -28.69
N ASN A 342 1.67 -9.75 -30.00
CA ASN A 342 1.31 -8.48 -30.62
C ASN A 342 0.26 -8.63 -31.74
N ASP A 343 -0.75 -9.44 -31.49
CA ASP A 343 -1.80 -9.74 -32.46
C ASP A 343 -2.61 -8.49 -32.86
N ASP A 344 -2.74 -7.54 -31.95
CA ASP A 344 -3.43 -6.26 -32.16
C ASP A 344 -2.54 -5.16 -32.79
N GLY A 345 -1.22 -5.43 -32.95
CA GLY A 345 -0.24 -4.50 -33.49
C GLY A 345 0.03 -3.24 -32.67
N ARG A 346 -0.42 -3.24 -31.41
CA ARG A 346 -0.28 -2.04 -30.54
C ARG A 346 1.07 -1.96 -29.83
N TRP A 347 1.78 -3.04 -29.70
CA TRP A 347 3.15 -3.04 -29.20
C TRP A 347 4.11 -2.68 -30.34
N ARG A 348 5.01 -1.75 -30.08
CA ARG A 348 6.01 -1.33 -31.06
C ARG A 348 7.41 -1.39 -30.45
N PRO A 349 8.40 -1.84 -31.21
CA PRO A 349 9.80 -1.80 -30.77
C PRO A 349 10.19 -0.39 -30.33
N GLY A 350 10.94 -0.29 -29.23
CA GLY A 350 11.36 0.97 -28.63
C GLY A 350 10.40 1.52 -27.56
N MET A 351 9.18 0.99 -27.42
CA MET A 351 8.27 1.43 -26.35
C MET A 351 8.85 1.10 -24.99
N ALA A 352 8.70 2.03 -24.05
CA ALA A 352 9.02 1.86 -22.66
C ALA A 352 7.89 1.15 -21.92
N VAL A 353 8.28 0.26 -21.01
CA VAL A 353 7.37 -0.51 -20.15
C VAL A 353 7.85 -0.49 -18.71
N GLU A 354 6.92 -0.70 -17.79
CA GLU A 354 7.19 -1.05 -16.41
C GLU A 354 6.79 -2.51 -16.22
N ALA A 355 7.68 -3.30 -15.65
CA ALA A 355 7.47 -4.71 -15.36
C ALA A 355 7.37 -4.94 -13.86
N ARG A 356 6.31 -5.63 -13.42
CA ARG A 356 6.17 -6.13 -12.06
C ARG A 356 6.40 -7.64 -12.09
N ILE A 357 7.57 -8.06 -11.61
CA ILE A 357 8.03 -9.45 -11.66
C ILE A 357 7.78 -10.11 -10.32
N VAL A 358 7.12 -11.26 -10.29
CA VAL A 358 6.96 -12.06 -9.10
C VAL A 358 8.26 -12.82 -8.82
N VAL A 359 8.90 -12.52 -7.69
CA VAL A 359 10.18 -13.12 -7.31
C VAL A 359 10.08 -14.14 -6.18
N ASP A 360 8.98 -14.12 -5.43
CA ASP A 360 8.65 -15.09 -4.39
C ASP A 360 7.13 -15.10 -4.17
N GLU A 361 6.57 -16.27 -3.85
CA GLU A 361 5.17 -16.43 -3.46
C GLU A 361 5.14 -17.19 -2.14
N ALA A 362 4.50 -16.63 -1.12
CA ALA A 362 4.34 -17.26 0.17
C ALA A 362 2.87 -17.48 0.49
N GLN A 363 2.56 -18.66 0.97
CA GLN A 363 1.30 -18.92 1.62
C GLN A 363 1.31 -18.32 3.02
N VAL A 364 0.32 -17.49 3.34
CA VAL A 364 0.23 -16.78 4.61
C VAL A 364 -1.08 -17.15 5.32
N PRO A 365 -1.09 -17.23 6.66
CA PRO A 365 -2.28 -17.60 7.42
C PRO A 365 -3.44 -16.61 7.22
N ILE A 366 -3.12 -15.32 7.14
CA ILE A 366 -4.10 -14.26 6.96
C ILE A 366 -3.61 -13.30 5.88
N ARG A 367 -4.46 -13.14 4.85
CA ARG A 367 -4.28 -12.21 3.76
C ARG A 367 -5.37 -11.17 3.77
N LEU A 368 -5.00 -9.90 3.69
CA LEU A 368 -5.90 -8.75 3.69
C LEU A 368 -5.68 -7.90 2.44
N PRO A 369 -6.71 -7.39 1.75
CA PRO A 369 -6.52 -6.43 0.67
C PRO A 369 -5.99 -5.11 1.23
N THR A 370 -5.07 -4.45 0.52
CA THR A 370 -4.48 -3.18 0.95
C THR A 370 -5.51 -2.05 1.08
N SER A 371 -6.65 -2.15 0.39
CA SER A 371 -7.80 -1.23 0.52
C SER A 371 -8.47 -1.27 1.90
N ALA A 372 -8.34 -2.36 2.64
CA ALA A 372 -8.87 -2.50 3.99
C ALA A 372 -8.04 -1.77 5.05
N LEU A 373 -6.76 -1.48 4.74
CA LEU A 373 -5.84 -0.86 5.68
C LEU A 373 -6.13 0.62 5.85
N GLN A 374 -6.15 1.06 7.10
CA GLN A 374 -6.24 2.46 7.48
C GLN A 374 -5.16 2.79 8.50
N ARG A 375 -4.81 4.06 8.60
CA ARG A 375 -4.00 4.57 9.71
C ARG A 375 -4.92 5.21 10.74
N PHE A 376 -4.83 4.75 11.97
CA PHE A 376 -5.56 5.32 13.11
C PHE A 376 -4.54 5.63 14.20
N ARG A 377 -4.41 6.91 14.58
CA ARG A 377 -3.31 7.40 15.42
C ARG A 377 -1.94 6.92 14.87
N ASP A 378 -1.17 6.17 15.67
CA ASP A 378 0.13 5.65 15.27
C ASP A 378 0.09 4.22 14.73
N TRP A 379 -1.11 3.60 14.66
CA TRP A 379 -1.29 2.22 14.23
C TRP A 379 -1.72 2.08 12.77
N GLN A 380 -1.29 0.99 12.15
CA GLN A 380 -1.94 0.44 10.97
C GLN A 380 -3.08 -0.47 11.45
N VAL A 381 -4.29 -0.20 10.99
CA VAL A 381 -5.47 -0.90 11.47
C VAL A 381 -6.32 -1.45 10.33
N ALA A 382 -7.12 -2.47 10.63
CA ALA A 382 -8.32 -2.83 9.88
C ALA A 382 -9.54 -2.73 10.81
N PHE A 383 -10.74 -2.73 10.25
CA PHE A 383 -11.98 -2.72 11.01
C PHE A 383 -12.64 -4.08 10.92
N ILE A 384 -12.80 -4.75 12.05
CA ILE A 384 -13.59 -5.98 12.13
C ILE A 384 -15.08 -5.63 12.33
N ARG A 385 -15.96 -6.54 11.91
CA ARG A 385 -17.40 -6.44 12.12
C ARG A 385 -17.93 -7.63 12.90
N VAL A 386 -18.75 -7.36 13.89
CA VAL A 386 -19.57 -8.38 14.59
C VAL A 386 -20.99 -7.83 14.71
N GLY A 387 -21.93 -8.41 13.95
CA GLY A 387 -23.27 -7.83 13.81
C GLY A 387 -23.22 -6.44 13.16
N ASP A 388 -23.76 -5.44 13.84
CA ASP A 388 -23.75 -4.04 13.41
C ASP A 388 -22.60 -3.24 14.06
N THR A 389 -21.76 -3.88 14.87
CA THR A 389 -20.63 -3.25 15.57
C THR A 389 -19.35 -3.40 14.76
N TYR A 390 -18.63 -2.29 14.61
CA TYR A 390 -17.33 -2.18 13.96
C TYR A 390 -16.29 -1.71 14.97
N GLU A 391 -15.10 -2.32 14.91
CA GLU A 391 -14.03 -2.01 15.86
C GLU A 391 -12.67 -2.07 15.18
N ILE A 392 -11.78 -1.16 15.57
CA ILE A 392 -10.39 -1.17 15.10
C ILE A 392 -9.67 -2.45 15.57
N ARG A 393 -8.77 -2.93 14.72
CA ARG A 393 -7.76 -3.94 15.09
C ARG A 393 -6.39 -3.43 14.65
N PRO A 394 -5.52 -3.08 15.58
CA PRO A 394 -4.11 -2.84 15.30
C PRO A 394 -3.48 -4.09 14.69
N LEU A 395 -2.67 -3.88 13.64
CA LEU A 395 -2.13 -4.98 12.85
C LEU A 395 -0.61 -4.96 12.84
N GLU A 396 0.00 -6.14 13.01
CA GLU A 396 1.36 -6.38 12.58
C GLU A 396 1.36 -6.91 11.15
N LEU A 397 1.99 -6.15 10.25
CA LEU A 397 1.99 -6.45 8.83
C LEU A 397 3.28 -7.15 8.40
N GLY A 398 3.16 -7.99 7.38
CA GLY A 398 4.27 -8.73 6.80
C GLY A 398 4.54 -8.36 5.34
N ARG A 399 4.53 -9.36 4.47
CA ARG A 399 4.77 -9.23 3.03
C ARG A 399 3.63 -8.50 2.34
N SER A 400 3.96 -7.77 1.25
CA SER A 400 2.97 -7.11 0.40
C SER A 400 3.31 -7.30 -1.06
N ASP A 401 2.27 -7.44 -1.89
CA ASP A 401 2.38 -7.39 -3.36
C ASP A 401 1.77 -6.11 -3.95
N GLY A 402 1.38 -5.17 -3.08
CA GLY A 402 0.71 -3.92 -3.47
C GLY A 402 -0.81 -4.04 -3.56
N THR A 403 -1.37 -5.23 -3.73
CA THR A 403 -2.80 -5.52 -3.74
C THR A 403 -3.22 -6.22 -2.44
N TRP A 404 -2.37 -7.12 -1.97
CA TRP A 404 -2.58 -7.93 -0.78
C TRP A 404 -1.47 -7.72 0.23
N MET A 405 -1.83 -7.83 1.50
CA MET A 405 -0.94 -7.71 2.65
C MET A 405 -1.05 -8.97 3.52
N GLU A 406 0.09 -9.49 3.96
CA GLU A 406 0.17 -10.46 5.03
C GLU A 406 -0.12 -9.79 6.36
N VAL A 407 -1.02 -10.36 7.15
CA VAL A 407 -1.24 -9.96 8.54
C VAL A 407 -0.63 -11.04 9.42
N ARG A 408 0.33 -10.63 10.27
CA ARG A 408 1.02 -11.51 11.22
C ARG A 408 0.30 -11.59 12.55
N GLU A 409 -0.18 -10.43 13.02
CA GLU A 409 -0.92 -10.31 14.28
C GLU A 409 -2.06 -9.30 14.14
N GLY A 410 -3.08 -9.43 14.97
CA GLY A 410 -4.23 -8.53 15.07
C GLY A 410 -5.54 -9.08 14.48
N LEU A 411 -5.50 -10.13 13.65
CA LEU A 411 -6.69 -10.79 13.10
C LEU A 411 -6.62 -12.30 13.25
N ASN A 412 -7.78 -12.94 13.28
CA ASN A 412 -7.94 -14.38 13.25
C ASN A 412 -8.57 -14.83 11.92
N ALA A 413 -8.29 -16.08 11.52
CA ALA A 413 -8.95 -16.63 10.35
C ALA A 413 -10.46 -16.75 10.59
N GLY A 414 -11.24 -16.20 9.66
CA GLY A 414 -12.68 -16.11 9.77
C GLY A 414 -13.21 -14.77 10.26
N ASP A 415 -12.37 -13.87 10.76
CA ASP A 415 -12.79 -12.52 11.13
C ASP A 415 -13.38 -11.81 9.89
N GLU A 416 -14.54 -11.19 10.08
CA GLU A 416 -15.16 -10.34 9.06
C GLU A 416 -14.53 -8.94 9.11
N VAL A 417 -13.86 -8.57 8.02
CA VAL A 417 -13.12 -7.30 7.92
C VAL A 417 -13.71 -6.43 6.83
N VAL A 418 -13.79 -5.12 7.08
CA VAL A 418 -14.21 -4.13 6.09
C VAL A 418 -13.13 -4.01 5.02
N VAL A 419 -13.44 -4.40 3.78
CA VAL A 419 -12.49 -4.45 2.65
C VAL A 419 -12.68 -3.31 1.65
N GLU A 420 -13.87 -2.70 1.62
CA GLU A 420 -14.16 -1.51 0.80
C GLU A 420 -14.81 -0.43 1.67
N GLN A 421 -14.53 0.83 1.37
CA GLN A 421 -15.03 2.01 2.08
C GLN A 421 -14.63 2.06 3.57
N SER A 422 -13.52 1.46 3.95
CA SER A 422 -13.04 1.39 5.34
C SER A 422 -12.81 2.77 5.97
N PHE A 423 -12.56 3.81 5.17
CA PHE A 423 -12.42 5.18 5.65
C PHE A 423 -13.70 5.75 6.26
N LEU A 424 -14.90 5.28 5.85
CA LEU A 424 -16.18 5.71 6.43
C LEU A 424 -16.31 5.25 7.88
N VAL A 425 -15.91 4.01 8.16
CA VAL A 425 -15.89 3.47 9.53
C VAL A 425 -14.91 4.27 10.39
N LYS A 426 -13.72 4.58 9.84
CA LYS A 426 -12.74 5.43 10.51
C LYS A 426 -13.34 6.81 10.86
N ALA A 427 -13.97 7.46 9.89
CA ALA A 427 -14.55 8.79 10.09
C ALA A 427 -15.67 8.79 11.15
N ASP A 428 -16.47 7.73 11.22
CA ASP A 428 -17.52 7.59 12.20
C ASP A 428 -16.98 7.39 13.62
N ILE A 429 -15.94 6.57 13.76
CA ILE A 429 -15.21 6.39 15.03
C ILE A 429 -14.56 7.70 15.49
N GLU A 430 -13.90 8.44 14.60
CA GLU A 430 -13.24 9.71 14.93
C GLU A 430 -14.27 10.79 15.33
N LYS A 431 -15.44 10.78 14.70
CA LYS A 431 -16.54 11.69 15.05
C LYS A 431 -17.10 11.40 16.46
N SER A 432 -17.31 10.13 16.80
CA SER A 432 -17.78 9.73 18.14
C SER A 432 -16.75 10.06 19.22
N GLY A 433 -15.44 9.84 18.96
CA GLY A 433 -14.37 10.21 19.89
C GLY A 433 -14.23 11.72 20.13
N ALA A 434 -14.44 12.55 19.10
CA ALA A 434 -14.36 14.02 19.25
C ALA A 434 -15.52 14.62 20.08
N SER A 435 -16.62 13.92 20.27
CA SER A 435 -17.73 14.37 21.11
C SER A 435 -17.48 14.17 22.62
N HIS A 436 -16.42 13.47 23.01
CA HIS A 436 -16.09 13.18 24.42
C HIS A 436 -14.98 14.07 25.00
N ASP A 437 -14.35 14.95 24.19
CA ASP A 437 -13.25 15.85 24.62
C ASP A 437 -13.71 17.30 24.92
N HIS A 438 -14.98 17.54 25.27
CA HIS A 438 -15.49 18.89 25.62
C HIS A 438 -15.98 19.00 27.07
#